data_ebd808e3ed0325154c0b7edeb56b4270
#
_entry.id   ebd808e3ed0325154c0b7edeb56b4270
#
_cell.length_a   1.000
_cell.length_b   1.000
_cell.length_c   1.000
_cell.angle_alpha   90.00
_cell.angle_beta   90.00
_cell.angle_gamma   90.00
#
_symmetry.space_group_name_H-M   'P 1'
#
loop_
_entity.id
_entity.type
_entity.pdbx_description
1 polymer ?
#
loop_
_entity_poly.entity_id
_entity_poly.type
_entity_poly.pdbx_seq_one_letter_code
_entity_poly.pdbx_strand_id
1 'polypeptide(L)'
;RPDVSETTGTGLSLSAEALAEQAKSSVVAVSFAGRDGQQAGLGTGFVISADGLIATNLHVIGEARPISVQFMDGKKYDVKEVYATDRQMDLAVLKVDAEDLTPLPLAEPDSLKQGAEVIALGNPQGLRYSVVKGVNSGTREIDGKPMIQLAIPIEPGNSGGPVLDAQGYVQGIVTLKSAVTRNLGYAVNISAL
;
A
#
# COMPACT_ATOMS: atom_id res chain seq x y z
N ARG A 1 -43.52 11.32 -15.96
CA ARG A 1 -42.20 10.67 -15.98
C ARG A 1 -41.16 11.76 -16.03
N PRO A 2 -40.29 11.93 -15.04
CA PRO A 2 -39.10 12.73 -15.18
C PRO A 2 -37.98 11.85 -15.73
N ASP A 3 -37.38 12.33 -16.78
CA ASP A 3 -36.22 11.80 -17.46
C ASP A 3 -35.01 11.98 -16.52
N VAL A 4 -34.42 10.87 -16.09
CA VAL A 4 -33.18 10.88 -15.31
C VAL A 4 -32.06 10.73 -16.33
N SER A 5 -31.46 11.85 -16.68
CA SER A 5 -30.22 11.84 -17.46
C SER A 5 -29.11 11.25 -16.59
N GLU A 6 -28.73 10.03 -16.88
CA GLU A 6 -27.53 9.38 -16.38
C GLU A 6 -26.29 10.15 -16.84
N THR A 7 -25.63 10.80 -15.90
CA THR A 7 -24.25 11.24 -16.12
C THR A 7 -23.34 10.05 -15.87
N THR A 8 -22.95 9.40 -16.90
CA THR A 8 -21.99 8.31 -16.95
C THR A 8 -20.59 8.81 -16.65
N GLY A 9 -20.16 8.65 -15.42
CA GLY A 9 -18.76 8.57 -15.08
C GLY A 9 -18.30 7.11 -15.21
N THR A 10 -18.06 6.64 -16.43
CA THR A 10 -17.62 5.28 -16.70
C THR A 10 -16.10 5.14 -16.52
N GLY A 11 -15.63 5.14 -15.30
CA GLY A 11 -14.42 4.40 -14.97
C GLY A 11 -14.79 2.92 -14.91
N LEU A 12 -14.27 2.12 -15.85
CA LEU A 12 -14.48 0.68 -15.86
C LEU A 12 -14.04 0.08 -14.53
N SER A 13 -14.98 -0.52 -13.80
CA SER A 13 -14.68 -1.28 -12.59
C SER A 13 -13.97 -2.58 -12.98
N LEU A 14 -12.78 -2.80 -12.43
CA LEU A 14 -11.99 -4.00 -12.66
C LEU A 14 -12.25 -5.02 -11.55
N SER A 15 -12.17 -6.31 -11.89
CA SER A 15 -12.21 -7.38 -10.90
C SER A 15 -10.96 -7.34 -10.00
N ALA A 16 -11.08 -7.91 -8.80
CA ALA A 16 -9.93 -8.04 -7.90
C ALA A 16 -8.77 -8.80 -8.55
N GLU A 17 -9.07 -9.82 -9.36
CA GLU A 17 -8.08 -10.57 -10.12
C GLU A 17 -7.34 -9.68 -11.13
N ALA A 18 -8.07 -8.88 -11.92
CA ALA A 18 -7.48 -7.97 -12.89
C ALA A 18 -6.62 -6.88 -12.23
N LEU A 19 -7.10 -6.30 -11.13
CA LEU A 19 -6.36 -5.31 -10.35
C LEU A 19 -5.06 -5.89 -9.77
N ALA A 20 -5.14 -7.10 -9.20
CA ALA A 20 -3.99 -7.79 -8.64
C ALA A 20 -2.94 -8.08 -9.71
N GLU A 21 -3.34 -8.53 -10.88
CA GLU A 21 -2.42 -8.81 -11.99
C GLU A 21 -1.76 -7.54 -12.53
N GLN A 22 -2.52 -6.46 -12.69
CA GLN A 22 -1.97 -5.17 -13.15
C GLN A 22 -0.97 -4.57 -12.15
N ALA A 23 -1.25 -4.67 -10.86
CA ALA A 23 -0.43 -4.07 -9.81
C ALA A 23 0.79 -4.91 -9.42
N LYS A 24 0.84 -6.18 -9.81
CA LYS A 24 1.82 -7.16 -9.35
C LYS A 24 3.26 -6.70 -9.55
N SER A 25 3.59 -6.11 -10.70
CA SER A 25 4.94 -5.61 -10.99
C SER A 25 5.33 -4.35 -10.23
N SER A 26 4.37 -3.71 -9.57
CA SER A 26 4.56 -2.45 -8.85
C SER A 26 4.57 -2.62 -7.34
N VAL A 27 4.34 -3.83 -6.82
CA VAL A 27 4.35 -4.17 -5.40
C VAL A 27 5.63 -4.91 -5.05
N VAL A 28 6.30 -4.48 -3.99
CA VAL A 28 7.59 -5.01 -3.58
C VAL A 28 7.57 -5.48 -2.14
N ALA A 29 8.43 -6.46 -1.83
CA ALA A 29 8.78 -6.79 -0.46
C ALA A 29 9.86 -5.84 0.03
N VAL A 30 9.69 -5.31 1.24
CA VAL A 30 10.68 -4.46 1.91
C VAL A 30 11.27 -5.22 3.09
N SER A 31 12.59 -5.28 3.16
CA SER A 31 13.31 -5.95 4.22
C SER A 31 14.55 -5.19 4.64
N PHE A 32 15.02 -5.44 5.84
CA PHE A 32 16.29 -4.91 6.32
C PHE A 32 17.12 -6.02 6.98
N ALA A 33 18.45 -5.87 6.94
CA ALA A 33 19.33 -6.78 7.63
C ALA A 33 19.54 -6.31 9.09
N GLY A 34 19.35 -7.23 10.04
CA GLY A 34 19.71 -7.02 11.42
C GLY A 34 21.23 -6.95 11.62
N ARG A 35 21.70 -6.64 12.85
CA ARG A 35 23.12 -6.55 13.18
C ARG A 35 23.89 -7.86 13.00
N ASP A 36 23.19 -8.96 13.01
CA ASP A 36 23.69 -10.32 12.75
C ASP A 36 23.73 -10.70 11.27
N GLY A 37 23.36 -9.77 10.36
CA GLY A 37 23.25 -10.00 8.93
C GLY A 37 22.02 -10.82 8.52
N GLN A 38 21.16 -11.20 9.47
CA GLN A 38 19.91 -11.87 9.17
C GLN A 38 18.84 -10.89 8.73
N GLN A 39 17.96 -11.34 7.84
CA GLN A 39 16.84 -10.55 7.39
C GLN A 39 15.86 -10.36 8.54
N ALA A 40 15.64 -9.13 8.95
CA ALA A 40 14.71 -8.75 9.99
C ALA A 40 13.72 -7.72 9.46
N GLY A 41 12.48 -7.79 9.90
CA GLY A 41 11.41 -6.90 9.48
C GLY A 41 11.02 -7.10 8.01
N LEU A 42 9.88 -7.70 7.80
CA LEU A 42 9.28 -7.86 6.48
C LEU A 42 8.03 -6.98 6.40
N GLY A 43 7.93 -6.27 5.30
CA GLY A 43 6.76 -5.48 4.97
C GLY A 43 6.60 -5.38 3.47
N THR A 44 5.68 -4.56 3.07
CA THR A 44 5.33 -4.32 1.69
C THR A 44 5.59 -2.87 1.32
N GLY A 45 5.89 -2.61 0.07
CA GLY A 45 5.95 -1.28 -0.52
C GLY A 45 5.40 -1.32 -1.93
N PHE A 46 5.27 -0.16 -2.55
CA PHE A 46 4.83 -0.05 -3.93
C PHE A 46 5.48 1.13 -4.65
N VAL A 47 5.60 0.98 -5.94
CA VAL A 47 6.23 1.97 -6.82
C VAL A 47 5.33 3.19 -6.98
N ILE A 48 5.87 4.38 -6.75
CA ILE A 48 5.18 5.66 -6.95
C ILE A 48 5.80 6.52 -8.05
N SER A 49 7.00 6.16 -8.53
CA SER A 49 7.61 6.82 -9.69
C SER A 49 8.40 5.83 -10.53
N ALA A 50 8.51 6.12 -11.84
CA ALA A 50 9.24 5.28 -12.78
C ALA A 50 10.75 5.24 -12.52
N ASP A 51 11.28 6.22 -11.83
CA ASP A 51 12.72 6.39 -11.53
C ASP A 51 13.13 5.84 -10.16
N GLY A 52 12.29 5.07 -9.50
CA GLY A 52 12.68 4.28 -8.34
C GLY A 52 12.22 4.78 -6.97
N LEU A 53 11.16 5.59 -6.87
CA LEU A 53 10.55 5.90 -5.58
C LEU A 53 9.55 4.83 -5.16
N ILE A 54 9.69 4.37 -3.92
CA ILE A 54 8.88 3.30 -3.31
C ILE A 54 8.25 3.84 -2.03
N ALA A 55 6.93 3.76 -1.92
CA ALA A 55 6.21 4.10 -0.71
C ALA A 55 6.06 2.88 0.20
N THR A 56 6.15 3.07 1.50
CA THR A 56 5.94 2.06 2.54
C THR A 56 5.63 2.73 3.89
N ASN A 57 5.45 1.95 4.95
CA ASN A 57 5.39 2.49 6.31
C ASN A 57 6.79 2.71 6.90
N LEU A 58 6.91 3.72 7.74
CA LEU A 58 8.16 4.01 8.43
C LEU A 58 8.58 2.86 9.37
N HIS A 59 7.63 2.26 10.09
CA HIS A 59 7.91 1.14 11.00
C HIS A 59 8.43 -0.11 10.27
N VAL A 60 8.12 -0.28 8.99
CA VAL A 60 8.60 -1.41 8.17
C VAL A 60 10.09 -1.34 7.95
N ILE A 61 10.64 -0.15 7.73
CA ILE A 61 12.08 0.03 7.49
C ILE A 61 12.92 0.01 8.77
N GLY A 62 12.30 0.26 9.93
CA GLY A 62 13.00 0.27 11.20
C GLY A 62 14.16 1.27 11.28
N GLU A 63 15.07 1.08 12.22
CA GLU A 63 16.29 1.87 12.39
C GLU A 63 17.53 1.18 11.80
N ALA A 64 17.39 -0.09 11.45
CA ALA A 64 18.50 -0.89 10.93
C ALA A 64 18.78 -0.61 9.46
N ARG A 65 20.03 -0.75 9.08
CA ARG A 65 20.54 -0.66 7.71
C ARG A 65 21.44 -1.87 7.44
N PRO A 66 21.49 -2.40 6.21
CA PRO A 66 20.88 -1.93 4.97
C PRO A 66 19.43 -2.39 4.76
N ILE A 67 18.69 -1.58 3.99
CA ILE A 67 17.34 -1.89 3.53
C ILE A 67 17.40 -2.35 2.08
N SER A 68 16.59 -3.34 1.72
CA SER A 68 16.42 -3.80 0.34
C SER A 68 14.96 -3.97 -0.03
N VAL A 69 14.67 -3.85 -1.32
CA VAL A 69 13.36 -4.15 -1.90
C VAL A 69 13.50 -5.27 -2.92
N GLN A 70 12.51 -6.15 -2.98
CA GLN A 70 12.46 -7.23 -3.95
C GLN A 70 11.14 -7.18 -4.72
N PHE A 71 11.25 -7.15 -6.04
CA PHE A 71 10.12 -7.20 -6.95
C PHE A 71 9.61 -8.64 -7.13
N MET A 72 8.39 -8.77 -7.65
CA MET A 72 7.77 -10.08 -7.88
C MET A 72 8.50 -10.93 -8.92
N ASP A 73 9.26 -10.32 -9.83
CA ASP A 73 10.12 -11.02 -10.79
C ASP A 73 11.43 -11.55 -10.18
N GLY A 74 11.66 -11.32 -8.89
CA GLY A 74 12.85 -11.71 -8.16
C GLY A 74 13.97 -10.70 -8.15
N LYS A 75 13.90 -9.63 -8.93
CA LYS A 75 14.91 -8.56 -8.91
C LYS A 75 14.95 -7.88 -7.56
N LYS A 76 16.16 -7.69 -7.04
CA LYS A 76 16.42 -7.09 -5.74
C LYS A 76 17.28 -5.85 -5.89
N TYR A 77 16.90 -4.79 -5.17
CA TYR A 77 17.63 -3.53 -5.16
C TYR A 77 17.92 -3.09 -3.74
N ASP A 78 19.13 -2.59 -3.50
CA ASP A 78 19.45 -1.92 -2.26
C ASP A 78 18.84 -0.53 -2.25
N VAL A 79 18.29 -0.13 -1.11
CA VAL A 79 17.78 1.22 -0.91
C VAL A 79 18.95 2.17 -0.78
N LYS A 80 19.02 3.15 -1.68
CA LYS A 80 20.11 4.15 -1.71
C LYS A 80 19.94 5.20 -0.63
N GLU A 81 18.71 5.66 -0.46
CA GLU A 81 18.36 6.64 0.55
C GLU A 81 16.90 6.50 1.00
N VAL A 82 16.63 6.95 2.18
CA VAL A 82 15.27 7.23 2.63
C VAL A 82 14.96 8.66 2.19
N TYR A 83 14.22 8.77 1.09
CA TYR A 83 13.95 10.04 0.41
C TYR A 83 13.12 11.01 1.25
N ALA A 84 12.09 10.46 1.90
CA ALA A 84 11.21 11.22 2.78
C ALA A 84 10.64 10.33 3.89
N THR A 85 10.32 10.92 5.02
CA THR A 85 9.63 10.25 6.12
C THR A 85 8.61 11.15 6.78
N ASP A 86 7.51 10.56 7.21
CA ASP A 86 6.54 11.18 8.10
C ASP A 86 6.31 10.24 9.30
N ARG A 87 6.85 10.63 10.45
CA ARG A 87 6.70 9.86 11.70
C ARG A 87 5.27 9.89 12.22
N GLN A 88 4.57 11.00 11.98
CA GLN A 88 3.22 11.18 12.46
C GLN A 88 2.25 10.27 11.71
N MET A 89 2.42 10.15 10.41
CA MET A 89 1.60 9.30 9.56
C MET A 89 2.16 7.90 9.34
N ASP A 90 3.35 7.60 9.91
CA ASP A 90 4.04 6.32 9.76
C ASP A 90 4.32 6.00 8.28
N LEU A 91 4.80 6.98 7.53
CA LEU A 91 5.11 6.86 6.11
C LEU A 91 6.60 7.02 5.84
N ALA A 92 7.07 6.33 4.82
CA ALA A 92 8.41 6.49 4.27
C ALA A 92 8.38 6.36 2.75
N VAL A 93 9.23 7.12 2.09
CA VAL A 93 9.52 6.99 0.66
C VAL A 93 10.99 6.61 0.51
N LEU A 94 11.23 5.51 -0.16
CA LEU A 94 12.56 4.94 -0.40
C LEU A 94 12.99 5.22 -1.83
N LYS A 95 14.28 5.43 -2.04
CA LYS A 95 14.87 5.53 -3.38
C LYS A 95 15.72 4.30 -3.67
N VAL A 96 15.44 3.66 -4.79
CA VAL A 96 16.26 2.58 -5.37
C VAL A 96 16.81 3.01 -6.73
N ASP A 97 17.90 2.36 -7.14
CA ASP A 97 18.56 2.63 -8.42
C ASP A 97 17.97 1.73 -9.51
N ALA A 98 16.71 2.00 -9.84
CA ALA A 98 15.96 1.32 -10.88
C ALA A 98 15.25 2.34 -11.76
N GLU A 99 15.12 2.02 -13.03
CA GLU A 99 14.47 2.82 -14.04
C GLU A 99 13.37 2.02 -14.72
N ASP A 100 12.52 2.69 -15.47
CA ASP A 100 11.43 2.09 -16.24
C ASP A 100 10.45 1.28 -15.38
N LEU A 101 10.30 1.66 -14.12
CA LEU A 101 9.31 1.06 -13.23
C LEU A 101 7.90 1.54 -13.59
N THR A 102 6.91 0.72 -13.28
CA THR A 102 5.49 1.08 -13.47
C THR A 102 4.92 1.59 -12.15
N PRO A 103 4.70 2.91 -11.99
CA PRO A 103 4.09 3.44 -10.78
C PRO A 103 2.61 3.09 -10.72
N LEU A 104 2.10 2.88 -9.50
CA LEU A 104 0.66 2.81 -9.27
C LEU A 104 0.08 4.23 -9.28
N PRO A 105 -1.06 4.45 -9.93
CA PRO A 105 -1.72 5.75 -9.91
C PRO A 105 -2.27 6.04 -8.52
N LEU A 106 -2.02 7.23 -8.02
CA LEU A 106 -2.56 7.69 -6.74
C LEU A 106 -3.94 8.31 -6.95
N ALA A 107 -4.86 8.01 -6.05
CA ALA A 107 -6.22 8.55 -6.10
C ALA A 107 -6.26 10.03 -5.70
N GLU A 108 -7.27 10.73 -6.18
CA GLU A 108 -7.61 12.05 -5.65
C GLU A 108 -8.05 11.94 -4.19
N PRO A 109 -7.67 12.91 -3.34
CA PRO A 109 -8.09 12.93 -1.94
C PRO A 109 -9.62 12.81 -1.80
N ASP A 110 -10.05 12.05 -0.80
CA ASP A 110 -11.46 11.87 -0.43
C ASP A 110 -12.36 11.29 -1.54
N SER A 111 -11.78 10.66 -2.56
CA SER A 111 -12.53 10.03 -3.64
C SER A 111 -13.14 8.68 -3.26
N LEU A 112 -12.66 8.02 -2.21
CA LEU A 112 -13.13 6.72 -1.77
C LEU A 112 -14.40 6.84 -0.90
N LYS A 113 -15.52 6.34 -1.42
CA LYS A 113 -16.79 6.37 -0.70
C LYS A 113 -16.88 5.23 0.32
N GLN A 114 -17.61 5.48 1.41
CA GLN A 114 -17.95 4.44 2.38
C GLN A 114 -18.77 3.32 1.70
N GLY A 115 -18.44 2.08 1.99
CA GLY A 115 -19.01 0.90 1.36
C GLY A 115 -18.40 0.52 0.01
N ALA A 116 -17.50 1.34 -0.55
CA ALA A 116 -16.81 0.99 -1.79
C ALA A 116 -15.90 -0.23 -1.61
N GLU A 117 -15.87 -1.09 -2.62
CA GLU A 117 -14.94 -2.22 -2.65
C GLU A 117 -13.51 -1.74 -2.80
N VAL A 118 -12.62 -2.40 -2.07
CA VAL A 118 -11.17 -2.18 -2.13
C VAL A 118 -10.44 -3.51 -2.10
N ILE A 119 -9.22 -3.52 -2.63
CA ILE A 119 -8.28 -4.61 -2.43
C ILE A 119 -7.02 -4.08 -1.76
N ALA A 120 -6.49 -4.83 -0.80
CA ALA A 120 -5.18 -4.62 -0.24
C ALA A 120 -4.21 -5.63 -0.83
N LEU A 121 -3.07 -5.16 -1.26
CA LEU A 121 -2.00 -5.97 -1.83
C LEU A 121 -0.81 -6.00 -0.90
N GLY A 122 -0.19 -7.16 -0.75
CA GLY A 122 0.96 -7.30 0.11
C GLY A 122 1.87 -8.44 -0.29
N ASN A 123 2.99 -8.51 0.40
CA ASN A 123 3.92 -9.61 0.27
C ASN A 123 4.26 -10.16 1.66
N PRO A 124 3.28 -10.79 2.34
CA PRO A 124 3.51 -11.37 3.64
C PRO A 124 4.61 -12.44 3.53
N GLN A 125 5.54 -12.41 4.46
CA GLN A 125 6.64 -13.38 4.54
C GLN A 125 7.64 -13.37 3.35
N GLY A 126 7.67 -12.28 2.55
CA GLY A 126 8.77 -11.99 1.63
C GLY A 126 8.74 -12.69 0.27
N LEU A 127 7.81 -13.61 -0.01
CA LEU A 127 7.77 -14.34 -1.29
C LEU A 127 6.36 -14.68 -1.79
N ARG A 128 5.33 -14.14 -1.16
CA ARG A 128 3.96 -14.49 -1.53
C ARG A 128 3.11 -13.25 -1.72
N TYR A 129 2.94 -12.88 -2.96
CA TYR A 129 1.97 -11.88 -3.33
C TYR A 129 0.59 -12.23 -2.80
N SER A 130 0.03 -11.38 -1.98
CA SER A 130 -1.24 -11.58 -1.28
C SER A 130 -2.24 -10.53 -1.70
N VAL A 131 -3.47 -10.96 -1.93
CA VAL A 131 -4.60 -10.13 -2.32
C VAL A 131 -5.71 -10.33 -1.32
N VAL A 132 -6.14 -9.26 -0.67
CA VAL A 132 -7.27 -9.30 0.27
C VAL A 132 -8.32 -8.31 -0.19
N LYS A 133 -9.54 -8.80 -0.42
CA LYS A 133 -10.69 -7.99 -0.83
C LYS A 133 -11.53 -7.63 0.40
N GLY A 134 -12.03 -6.39 0.41
CA GLY A 134 -12.94 -5.92 1.44
C GLY A 134 -13.64 -4.64 1.04
N VAL A 135 -14.11 -3.89 2.02
CA VAL A 135 -14.80 -2.62 1.80
C VAL A 135 -14.23 -1.53 2.70
N ASN A 136 -14.34 -0.30 2.22
CA ASN A 136 -14.13 0.88 3.05
C ASN A 136 -15.29 1.01 4.04
N SER A 137 -15.02 0.76 5.33
CA SER A 137 -16.02 0.91 6.40
C SER A 137 -16.25 2.37 6.79
N GLY A 138 -15.38 3.26 6.39
CA GLY A 138 -15.46 4.70 6.62
C GLY A 138 -14.14 5.30 7.11
N THR A 139 -14.08 6.61 7.09
CA THR A 139 -12.94 7.35 7.66
C THR A 139 -13.10 7.45 9.17
N ARG A 140 -12.03 7.24 9.89
CA ARG A 140 -11.97 7.37 11.35
C ARG A 140 -10.81 8.27 11.73
N GLU A 141 -10.97 9.00 12.80
CA GLU A 141 -9.88 9.71 13.43
C GLU A 141 -9.28 8.84 14.53
N ILE A 142 -7.99 8.53 14.40
CA ILE A 142 -7.24 7.73 15.35
C ILE A 142 -6.00 8.54 15.75
N ASP A 143 -5.90 8.89 17.03
CA ASP A 143 -4.82 9.74 17.55
C ASP A 143 -4.67 11.06 16.76
N GLY A 144 -5.80 11.67 16.39
CA GLY A 144 -5.83 12.92 15.61
C GLY A 144 -5.50 12.75 14.12
N LYS A 145 -5.46 11.53 13.60
CA LYS A 145 -5.10 11.23 12.20
C LYS A 145 -6.28 10.66 11.44
N PRO A 146 -6.54 11.15 10.21
CA PRO A 146 -7.55 10.57 9.35
C PRO A 146 -7.06 9.21 8.82
N MET A 147 -7.76 8.15 9.19
CA MET A 147 -7.49 6.79 8.78
C MET A 147 -8.69 6.20 8.05
N ILE A 148 -8.42 5.39 7.05
CA ILE A 148 -9.45 4.59 6.38
C ILE A 148 -9.60 3.29 7.16
N GLN A 149 -10.80 3.04 7.66
CA GLN A 149 -11.14 1.75 8.28
C GLN A 149 -11.57 0.77 7.20
N LEU A 150 -10.93 -0.38 7.20
CA LEU A 150 -11.16 -1.43 6.20
C LEU A 150 -11.73 -2.68 6.85
N ALA A 151 -12.80 -3.23 6.28
CA ALA A 151 -13.31 -4.54 6.66
C ALA A 151 -12.49 -5.64 5.94
N ILE A 152 -11.22 -5.75 6.30
CA ILE A 152 -10.29 -6.76 5.80
C ILE A 152 -9.42 -7.30 6.95
N PRO A 153 -9.06 -8.58 6.92
CA PRO A 153 -8.03 -9.11 7.80
C PRO A 153 -6.68 -8.54 7.38
N ILE A 154 -5.93 -8.00 8.33
CA ILE A 154 -4.56 -7.56 8.11
C ILE A 154 -3.62 -8.56 8.76
N GLU A 155 -2.68 -9.05 7.98
CA GLU A 155 -1.65 -9.98 8.44
C GLU A 155 -0.29 -9.28 8.51
N PRO A 156 0.62 -9.76 9.39
CA PRO A 156 2.00 -9.30 9.38
C PRO A 156 2.63 -9.44 8.00
N GLY A 157 3.31 -8.37 7.54
CA GLY A 157 3.90 -8.31 6.22
C GLY A 157 3.06 -7.55 5.17
N ASN A 158 1.77 -7.31 5.43
CA ASN A 158 0.93 -6.48 4.56
C ASN A 158 1.11 -4.97 4.82
N SER A 159 1.68 -4.59 5.95
CA SER A 159 2.00 -3.19 6.26
C SER A 159 2.87 -2.56 5.18
N GLY A 160 2.49 -1.37 4.75
CA GLY A 160 3.13 -0.64 3.66
C GLY A 160 2.57 -0.95 2.29
N GLY A 161 1.69 -1.94 2.17
CA GLY A 161 1.04 -2.30 0.92
C GLY A 161 -0.04 -1.31 0.49
N PRO A 162 -0.31 -1.22 -0.83
CA PRO A 162 -1.33 -0.32 -1.34
C PRO A 162 -2.73 -0.88 -1.14
N VAL A 163 -3.67 0.02 -0.90
CA VAL A 163 -5.11 -0.23 -0.96
C VAL A 163 -5.65 0.39 -2.23
N LEU A 164 -6.14 -0.43 -3.15
CA LEU A 164 -6.65 -0.01 -4.45
C LEU A 164 -8.18 0.04 -4.45
N ASP A 165 -8.73 1.04 -5.13
CA ASP A 165 -10.15 1.06 -5.50
C ASP A 165 -10.43 0.18 -6.73
N ALA A 166 -11.69 0.09 -7.12
CA ALA A 166 -12.10 -0.73 -8.27
C ALA A 166 -11.57 -0.24 -9.62
N GLN A 167 -11.04 0.96 -9.70
CA GLN A 167 -10.41 1.54 -10.90
C GLN A 167 -8.89 1.36 -10.91
N GLY A 168 -8.30 0.87 -9.82
CA GLY A 168 -6.85 0.64 -9.69
C GLY A 168 -6.06 1.80 -9.11
N TYR A 169 -6.71 2.83 -8.59
CA TYR A 169 -6.05 3.94 -7.91
C TYR A 169 -5.75 3.60 -6.46
N VAL A 170 -4.58 4.01 -5.98
CA VAL A 170 -4.18 3.84 -4.58
C VAL A 170 -4.93 4.84 -3.72
N GLN A 171 -5.75 4.34 -2.82
CA GLN A 171 -6.53 5.13 -1.87
C GLN A 171 -5.86 5.27 -0.51
N GLY A 172 -4.99 4.33 -0.18
CA GLY A 172 -4.30 4.33 1.10
C GLY A 172 -3.18 3.32 1.20
N ILE A 173 -2.51 3.34 2.32
CA ILE A 173 -1.38 2.46 2.65
C ILE A 173 -1.73 1.68 3.90
N VAL A 174 -1.73 0.35 3.79
CA VAL A 174 -2.03 -0.55 4.91
C VAL A 174 -1.08 -0.28 6.07
N THR A 175 -1.62 -0.09 7.26
CA THR A 175 -0.84 0.01 8.49
C THR A 175 -1.38 -0.94 9.55
N LEU A 176 -0.49 -1.65 10.23
CA LEU A 176 -0.86 -2.50 11.36
C LEU A 176 -1.05 -1.63 12.59
N LYS A 177 -2.25 -1.20 12.86
CA LYS A 177 -2.57 -0.55 14.14
C LYS A 177 -3.97 -0.94 14.64
N SER A 178 -4.17 -2.17 15.00
CA SER A 178 -5.16 -2.49 16.03
C SER A 178 -4.93 -3.89 16.55
N ALA A 179 -4.57 -3.98 17.81
CA ALA A 179 -4.55 -5.23 18.56
C ALA A 179 -5.96 -5.68 19.00
N VAL A 180 -7.02 -4.93 18.67
CA VAL A 180 -8.32 -5.09 19.34
C VAL A 180 -9.34 -5.87 18.51
N THR A 181 -9.25 -5.91 17.20
CA THR A 181 -10.22 -6.66 16.38
C THR A 181 -9.57 -7.31 15.18
N ARG A 182 -9.68 -8.64 15.09
CA ARG A 182 -9.03 -9.46 14.05
C ARG A 182 -9.49 -9.21 12.61
N ASN A 183 -10.61 -8.52 12.41
CA ASN A 183 -11.21 -8.30 11.09
C ASN A 183 -11.31 -6.82 10.69
N LEU A 184 -10.60 -5.95 11.40
CA LEU A 184 -10.54 -4.53 11.08
C LEU A 184 -9.11 -4.12 10.79
N GLY A 185 -8.90 -3.63 9.59
CA GLY A 185 -7.66 -3.03 9.16
C GLY A 185 -7.78 -1.51 9.08
N TYR A 186 -6.66 -0.85 9.15
CA TYR A 186 -6.56 0.58 8.92
C TYR A 186 -5.55 0.87 7.83
N ALA A 187 -5.84 1.88 7.04
CA ALA A 187 -4.90 2.41 6.07
C ALA A 187 -4.74 3.92 6.28
N VAL A 188 -3.52 4.38 6.13
CA VAL A 188 -3.22 5.81 6.05
C VAL A 188 -3.79 6.33 4.73
N ASN A 189 -4.51 7.45 4.78
CA ASN A 189 -5.07 8.05 3.57
C ASN A 189 -3.93 8.47 2.63
N ILE A 190 -4.13 8.21 1.33
CA ILE A 190 -3.11 8.52 0.31
C ILE A 190 -2.76 10.01 0.22
N SER A 191 -3.65 10.88 0.65
CA SER A 191 -3.37 12.32 0.71
C SER A 191 -2.20 12.70 1.62
N ALA A 192 -1.74 11.77 2.47
CA ALA A 192 -0.57 11.97 3.33
C ALA A 192 0.76 11.70 2.60
N LEU A 193 0.74 11.11 1.43
CA LEU A 193 1.91 10.82 0.61
C LEU A 193 2.25 11.98 -0.34
#